data_abe7fd441ac15eba58ddb780f754f49e
#
_entry.id   abe7fd441ac15eba58ddb780f754f49e
#
_cell.length_a   1.000
_cell.length_b   1.000
_cell.length_c   1.000
_cell.angle_alpha   90.00
_cell.angle_beta   90.00
_cell.angle_gamma   90.00
#
_symmetry.space_group_name_H-M   'P 1'
#
loop_
_entity.id
_entity.type
_entity.pdbx_description
1 polymer ?
#
loop_
_entity_poly.entity_id
_entity_poly.type
_entity_poly.pdbx_seq_one_letter_code
_entity_poly.pdbx_strand_id
1 'polypeptide(L)'
;SMEFGSRGTTESIADMNPDDIESISVMTGAAAAALYGSDAANGAMLITTKKGKAGATQIQVSSNTEFMNPLRLPDFQTRYGTGRKGKASGSTIHSWGAPLNQAARYNYSPEDFLQTGHILTNSVTLSGGTEKNQIYFSTAAVNSKGLVPNNKYNRYNFTFRNTSNLLNDRLTLDVSGSYIIQKDRNMINQGVYSNPLVSAYLFPRGDDFSLVKAFERWNPARKIYEQFWPQGEGGDLRMQNPYWIAYRNPRENSRKRYMFTGGITYKITDWMNVAGRIRVDNTNSLYTEKLYATSNPTLLENSKKGKYTETRGEERQTYGDVMLNLSKTFKEKFSLDAHIGASIKDNRFDELSVYGPIAGAPNIFNVVNLDKSQKKTPKTGWHEQTQSFFYSLELGWKSQLFVTTTGRNDWASQLANSPQKSFFYPSVGVSWLPSSTFNFPEKFNYLKIRASWASVANPFPRELTIATHPYDDTISGWDDKSNYPIGQLYPERTKTWELGFDARFLHGFTLSASWYRADTYNQT
;
A
#
# COMPACT_ATOMS: atom_id res chain seq x y z
N SER A 1 19.65 -5.53 6.27
CA SER A 1 20.51 -6.55 5.64
C SER A 1 19.76 -7.15 4.45
N MET A 2 20.43 -7.37 3.33
CA MET A 2 19.85 -7.96 2.09
C MET A 2 19.28 -9.37 2.28
N GLU A 3 19.53 -10.02 3.41
CA GLU A 3 19.17 -11.40 3.68
C GLU A 3 17.78 -11.57 4.29
N PHE A 4 17.30 -10.52 4.96
CA PHE A 4 16.02 -10.49 5.66
C PHE A 4 15.08 -9.48 4.98
N GLY A 5 14.96 -9.57 3.66
CA GLY A 5 14.15 -8.67 2.85
C GLY A 5 12.74 -8.47 3.39
N SER A 6 12.10 -7.38 2.95
CA SER A 6 10.76 -7.00 3.39
C SER A 6 9.75 -8.15 3.21
N ARG A 7 8.88 -8.32 4.18
CA ARG A 7 7.67 -9.12 4.04
C ARG A 7 6.91 -8.55 2.85
N GLY A 8 6.64 -9.33 1.82
CA GLY A 8 5.83 -8.84 0.71
C GLY A 8 4.50 -8.31 1.26
N THR A 9 4.17 -7.05 0.95
CA THR A 9 2.92 -6.41 1.37
C THR A 9 2.11 -6.01 0.15
N THR A 10 0.80 -5.93 0.29
CA THR A 10 -0.09 -5.32 -0.71
C THR A 10 -0.40 -3.89 -0.31
N GLU A 11 -0.47 -2.98 -1.29
CA GLU A 11 -0.84 -1.59 -1.06
C GLU A 11 -2.32 -1.47 -0.67
N SER A 12 -2.65 -0.49 0.19
CA SER A 12 -4.02 -0.28 0.69
C SER A 12 -5.06 -0.03 -0.41
N ILE A 13 -4.67 0.55 -1.54
CA ILE A 13 -5.55 0.76 -2.69
C ILE A 13 -5.94 -0.55 -3.35
N ALA A 14 -5.06 -1.56 -3.34
CA ALA A 14 -5.34 -2.88 -3.88
C ALA A 14 -6.39 -3.65 -3.06
N ASP A 15 -6.70 -3.19 -1.85
CA ASP A 15 -7.75 -3.79 -1.01
C ASP A 15 -9.16 -3.44 -1.50
N MET A 16 -9.32 -2.38 -2.30
CA MET A 16 -10.63 -1.97 -2.80
C MET A 16 -11.09 -2.86 -3.97
N ASN A 17 -12.41 -3.10 -4.02
CA ASN A 17 -13.00 -3.71 -5.21
C ASN A 17 -13.11 -2.65 -6.31
N PRO A 18 -12.50 -2.83 -7.50
CA PRO A 18 -12.62 -1.87 -8.60
C PRO A 18 -14.06 -1.59 -9.03
N ASP A 19 -14.95 -2.59 -8.91
CA ASP A 19 -16.37 -2.44 -9.26
C ASP A 19 -17.12 -1.48 -8.31
N ASP A 20 -16.57 -1.18 -7.12
CA ASP A 20 -17.14 -0.20 -6.19
C ASP A 20 -16.73 1.24 -6.51
N ILE A 21 -15.80 1.44 -7.44
CA ILE A 21 -15.30 2.76 -7.80
C ILE A 21 -16.22 3.40 -8.83
N GLU A 22 -16.69 4.61 -8.54
CA GLU A 22 -17.46 5.45 -9.47
C GLU A 22 -16.53 6.33 -10.30
N SER A 23 -15.55 6.97 -9.64
CA SER A 23 -14.58 7.84 -10.31
C SER A 23 -13.27 7.93 -9.53
N ILE A 24 -12.21 8.23 -10.27
CA ILE A 24 -10.88 8.54 -9.73
C ILE A 24 -10.49 9.92 -10.23
N SER A 25 -10.18 10.83 -9.33
CA SER A 25 -9.66 12.15 -9.64
C SER A 25 -8.25 12.30 -9.10
N VAL A 26 -7.31 12.64 -9.98
CA VAL A 26 -5.90 12.86 -9.60
C VAL A 26 -5.66 14.34 -9.50
N MET A 27 -5.32 14.80 -8.32
CA MET A 27 -4.92 16.18 -8.04
C MET A 27 -3.40 16.22 -7.97
N THR A 28 -2.80 16.98 -8.86
CA THR A 28 -1.35 17.16 -8.92
C THR A 28 -0.93 18.42 -8.16
N GLY A 29 0.28 18.38 -7.60
CA GLY A 29 0.90 19.54 -6.97
C GLY A 29 0.41 19.84 -5.55
N ALA A 30 1.03 20.85 -4.96
CA ALA A 30 0.90 21.23 -3.55
C ALA A 30 -0.48 21.83 -3.18
N ALA A 31 -1.28 22.27 -4.15
CA ALA A 31 -2.62 22.82 -3.89
C ALA A 31 -3.58 21.78 -3.26
N ALA A 32 -3.36 20.49 -3.53
CA ALA A 32 -4.13 19.40 -2.91
C ALA A 32 -3.98 19.37 -1.39
N ALA A 33 -2.83 19.74 -0.86
CA ALA A 33 -2.52 19.71 0.57
C ALA A 33 -3.42 20.63 1.40
N ALA A 34 -3.84 21.74 0.86
CA ALA A 34 -4.71 22.67 1.59
C ALA A 34 -6.07 22.04 1.96
N LEU A 35 -6.59 21.14 1.13
CA LEU A 35 -7.86 20.45 1.39
C LEU A 35 -7.65 19.11 2.11
N TYR A 36 -6.62 18.36 1.74
CA TYR A 36 -6.43 16.97 2.17
C TYR A 36 -5.33 16.76 3.21
N GLY A 37 -4.67 17.84 3.61
CA GLY A 37 -3.61 17.81 4.62
C GLY A 37 -2.21 17.65 4.02
N SER A 38 -1.20 17.69 4.88
CA SER A 38 0.21 17.62 4.51
C SER A 38 0.58 16.36 3.75
N ASP A 39 -0.09 15.23 3.99
CA ASP A 39 0.12 13.97 3.26
C ASP A 39 -0.11 14.12 1.74
N ALA A 40 -0.88 15.13 1.33
CA ALA A 40 -1.16 15.44 -0.07
C ALA A 40 -0.19 16.47 -0.70
N ALA A 41 0.96 16.73 -0.08
CA ALA A 41 1.96 17.70 -0.56
C ALA A 41 2.45 17.41 -1.98
N ASN A 42 2.55 16.13 -2.34
CA ASN A 42 2.96 15.66 -3.66
C ASN A 42 1.78 15.33 -4.60
N GLY A 43 0.57 15.75 -4.21
CA GLY A 43 -0.68 15.43 -4.89
C GLY A 43 -1.55 14.43 -4.14
N ALA A 44 -2.77 14.23 -4.61
CA ALA A 44 -3.73 13.31 -4.03
C ALA A 44 -4.52 12.56 -5.11
N MET A 45 -4.85 11.31 -4.84
CA MET A 45 -5.78 10.53 -5.63
C MET A 45 -7.09 10.41 -4.85
N LEU A 46 -8.15 11.03 -5.36
CA LEU A 46 -9.49 10.94 -4.80
C LEU A 46 -10.25 9.80 -5.46
N ILE A 47 -10.68 8.84 -4.64
CA ILE A 47 -11.51 7.73 -5.08
C ILE A 47 -12.93 7.96 -4.57
N THR A 48 -13.86 8.12 -5.49
CA THR A 48 -15.28 8.19 -5.17
C THR A 48 -15.90 6.82 -5.36
N THR A 49 -16.54 6.30 -4.31
CA THR A 49 -17.21 5.01 -4.35
C THR A 49 -18.66 5.15 -4.80
N LYS A 50 -19.17 4.13 -5.48
CA LYS A 50 -20.55 4.07 -5.96
C LYS A 50 -21.55 4.24 -4.82
N LYS A 51 -22.67 4.89 -5.15
CA LYS A 51 -23.86 5.06 -4.30
C LYS A 51 -25.02 4.25 -4.87
N GLY A 52 -26.05 4.05 -4.07
CA GLY A 52 -27.34 3.60 -4.56
C GLY A 52 -27.91 4.59 -5.58
N LYS A 53 -28.71 4.09 -6.51
CA LYS A 53 -29.44 4.91 -7.48
C LYS A 53 -30.93 4.77 -7.25
N ALA A 54 -31.70 5.86 -7.39
CA ALA A 54 -33.15 5.80 -7.38
C ALA A 54 -33.65 5.02 -8.61
N GLY A 55 -34.70 4.23 -8.43
CA GLY A 55 -35.31 3.41 -9.47
C GLY A 55 -35.35 1.93 -9.12
N ALA A 56 -35.62 1.12 -10.13
CA ALA A 56 -35.69 -0.34 -9.98
C ALA A 56 -34.33 -0.90 -9.54
N THR A 57 -34.37 -1.91 -8.71
CA THR A 57 -33.18 -2.60 -8.24
C THR A 57 -32.39 -3.21 -9.41
N GLN A 58 -31.13 -2.84 -9.53
CA GLN A 58 -30.19 -3.36 -10.52
C GLN A 58 -29.23 -4.32 -9.85
N ILE A 59 -29.04 -5.47 -10.45
CA ILE A 59 -28.05 -6.47 -10.04
C ILE A 59 -27.04 -6.60 -11.18
N GLN A 60 -25.77 -6.45 -10.86
CA GLN A 60 -24.67 -6.65 -11.80
C GLN A 60 -23.79 -7.78 -11.27
N VAL A 61 -23.46 -8.73 -12.13
CA VAL A 61 -22.53 -9.82 -11.85
C VAL A 61 -21.35 -9.66 -12.80
N SER A 62 -20.14 -9.72 -12.26
CA SER A 62 -18.90 -9.67 -13.03
C SER A 62 -18.02 -10.87 -12.69
N SER A 63 -17.40 -11.46 -13.71
CA SER A 63 -16.44 -12.54 -13.55
C SER A 63 -15.27 -12.31 -14.51
N ASN A 64 -14.05 -12.29 -13.99
CA ASN A 64 -12.83 -12.15 -14.75
C ASN A 64 -11.84 -13.25 -14.38
N THR A 65 -11.22 -13.85 -15.39
CA THR A 65 -10.16 -14.86 -15.19
C THR A 65 -8.93 -14.44 -15.98
N GLU A 66 -7.82 -14.32 -15.29
CA GLU A 66 -6.53 -13.97 -15.88
C GLU A 66 -5.55 -15.14 -15.71
N PHE A 67 -4.79 -15.45 -16.75
CA PHE A 67 -3.69 -16.40 -16.71
C PHE A 67 -2.37 -15.64 -16.85
N MET A 68 -1.40 -16.01 -16.03
CA MET A 68 -0.09 -15.38 -16.00
C MET A 68 1.00 -16.41 -16.32
N ASN A 69 1.89 -16.05 -17.25
CA ASN A 69 3.11 -16.79 -17.53
C ASN A 69 4.30 -15.80 -17.50
N PRO A 70 5.52 -16.27 -17.23
CA PRO A 70 6.70 -15.41 -17.31
C PRO A 70 6.83 -14.82 -18.71
N LEU A 71 6.91 -13.50 -18.84
CA LEU A 71 7.12 -12.85 -20.13
C LEU A 71 8.57 -12.96 -20.59
N ARG A 72 9.51 -12.80 -19.64
CA ARG A 72 10.94 -12.84 -19.89
C ARG A 72 11.68 -13.26 -18.64
N LEU A 73 12.62 -14.16 -18.79
CA LEU A 73 13.57 -14.56 -17.75
C LEU A 73 14.99 -14.20 -18.19
N PRO A 74 15.95 -14.11 -17.25
CA PRO A 74 17.34 -13.89 -17.61
C PRO A 74 17.88 -15.00 -18.51
N ASP A 75 18.65 -14.63 -19.50
CA ASP A 75 19.36 -15.58 -20.36
C ASP A 75 20.58 -16.14 -19.62
N PHE A 76 20.62 -17.46 -19.48
CA PHE A 76 21.72 -18.15 -18.82
C PHE A 76 22.61 -18.86 -19.83
N GLN A 77 23.90 -18.96 -19.51
CA GLN A 77 24.82 -19.75 -20.29
C GLN A 77 24.45 -21.24 -20.23
N THR A 78 24.63 -21.95 -21.33
CA THR A 78 24.35 -23.40 -21.48
C THR A 78 25.54 -24.19 -21.99
N ARG A 79 26.74 -23.60 -22.00
CA ARG A 79 27.96 -24.21 -22.54
C ARG A 79 28.76 -25.00 -21.52
N TYR A 80 28.69 -24.58 -20.24
CA TYR A 80 29.50 -25.13 -19.16
C TYR A 80 28.58 -25.71 -18.07
N GLY A 81 28.97 -26.86 -17.54
CA GLY A 81 28.27 -27.53 -16.45
C GLY A 81 28.75 -27.08 -15.05
N THR A 82 28.40 -27.89 -14.06
CA THR A 82 28.71 -27.63 -12.66
C THR A 82 30.22 -27.61 -12.41
N GLY A 83 30.71 -26.56 -11.74
CA GLY A 83 32.12 -26.42 -11.40
C GLY A 83 32.66 -25.01 -11.59
N ARG A 84 33.97 -24.88 -11.44
CA ARG A 84 34.73 -23.62 -11.56
C ARG A 84 35.96 -23.79 -12.43
N LYS A 85 36.39 -22.72 -13.11
CA LYS A 85 37.67 -22.65 -13.87
C LYS A 85 37.85 -23.79 -14.88
N GLY A 86 36.79 -24.17 -15.57
CA GLY A 86 36.80 -25.23 -16.57
C GLY A 86 36.87 -26.65 -16.01
N LYS A 87 36.83 -26.86 -14.71
CA LYS A 87 36.87 -28.18 -14.05
C LYS A 87 35.52 -28.53 -13.47
N ALA A 88 35.05 -29.73 -13.75
CA ALA A 88 33.88 -30.28 -13.08
C ALA A 88 34.16 -30.42 -11.57
N SER A 89 33.23 -29.97 -10.75
CA SER A 89 33.24 -30.24 -9.31
C SER A 89 31.81 -30.57 -8.90
N GLY A 90 31.64 -31.53 -7.99
CA GLY A 90 30.33 -31.83 -7.44
C GLY A 90 29.78 -30.69 -6.58
N SER A 91 28.49 -30.71 -6.36
CA SER A 91 27.76 -29.89 -5.38
C SER A 91 28.23 -28.44 -5.27
N THR A 92 27.89 -27.60 -6.24
CA THR A 92 28.21 -26.16 -6.24
C THR A 92 27.15 -25.36 -6.97
N ILE A 93 27.00 -24.09 -6.63
CA ILE A 93 26.15 -23.12 -7.33
C ILE A 93 26.81 -22.56 -8.61
N HIS A 94 28.03 -22.97 -8.92
CA HIS A 94 28.78 -22.44 -10.07
C HIS A 94 28.58 -23.28 -11.30
N SER A 95 28.32 -22.65 -12.42
CA SER A 95 28.13 -23.23 -13.76
C SER A 95 29.28 -22.85 -14.71
N TRP A 96 30.53 -22.92 -14.22
CA TRP A 96 31.77 -22.65 -14.99
C TRP A 96 32.76 -23.81 -14.90
N GLY A 97 32.20 -25.02 -14.91
CA GLY A 97 32.94 -26.28 -14.91
C GLY A 97 33.40 -26.69 -16.30
N ALA A 98 33.48 -27.99 -16.53
CA ALA A 98 33.82 -28.53 -17.85
C ALA A 98 32.74 -28.18 -18.89
N PRO A 99 33.14 -28.08 -20.20
CA PRO A 99 32.17 -27.94 -21.28
C PRO A 99 31.16 -29.08 -21.28
N LEU A 100 29.86 -28.74 -21.44
CA LEU A 100 28.80 -29.72 -21.57
C LEU A 100 28.88 -30.38 -22.98
N ASN A 101 29.00 -31.71 -23.03
CA ASN A 101 28.78 -32.46 -24.25
C ASN A 101 27.28 -32.68 -24.47
N GLN A 102 26.87 -32.99 -25.71
CA GLN A 102 25.46 -33.16 -26.05
C GLN A 102 24.76 -34.31 -25.30
N ALA A 103 25.51 -35.34 -24.92
CA ALA A 103 24.97 -36.53 -24.23
C ALA A 103 24.70 -36.29 -22.71
N ALA A 104 25.36 -35.29 -22.10
CA ALA A 104 25.24 -34.98 -20.67
C ALA A 104 24.34 -33.76 -20.39
N ARG A 105 23.56 -33.31 -21.36
CA ARG A 105 22.73 -32.11 -21.20
C ARG A 105 21.38 -32.45 -20.63
N TYR A 106 21.19 -32.09 -19.39
CA TYR A 106 19.85 -31.79 -18.90
C TYR A 106 19.51 -30.33 -19.27
N ASN A 107 18.48 -30.13 -20.08
CA ASN A 107 18.05 -28.81 -20.52
C ASN A 107 17.22 -28.15 -19.39
N TYR A 108 17.87 -27.76 -18.31
CA TYR A 108 17.19 -26.99 -17.26
C TYR A 108 17.04 -25.52 -17.66
N SER A 109 15.80 -25.03 -17.57
CA SER A 109 15.48 -23.59 -17.56
C SER A 109 14.84 -23.21 -16.23
N PRO A 110 15.05 -21.98 -15.71
CA PRO A 110 14.32 -21.48 -14.52
C PRO A 110 12.80 -21.54 -14.65
N GLU A 111 12.27 -21.59 -15.87
CA GLU A 111 10.85 -21.81 -16.15
C GLU A 111 10.34 -23.15 -15.59
N ASP A 112 11.17 -24.16 -15.51
CA ASP A 112 10.82 -25.49 -14.98
C ASP A 112 10.43 -25.47 -13.51
N PHE A 113 10.83 -24.43 -12.77
CA PHE A 113 10.41 -24.19 -11.41
C PHE A 113 9.07 -23.44 -11.34
N LEU A 114 8.77 -22.62 -12.33
CA LEU A 114 7.59 -21.78 -12.35
C LEU A 114 6.34 -22.56 -12.80
N GLN A 115 5.19 -22.06 -12.47
CA GLN A 115 3.89 -22.57 -12.89
C GLN A 115 3.08 -21.47 -13.56
N THR A 116 2.06 -21.83 -14.34
CA THR A 116 1.08 -20.87 -14.80
C THR A 116 0.30 -20.35 -13.60
N GLY A 117 0.36 -19.04 -13.36
CA GLY A 117 -0.45 -18.36 -12.38
C GLY A 117 -1.85 -18.07 -12.91
N HIS A 118 -2.81 -17.89 -12.03
CA HIS A 118 -4.14 -17.43 -12.41
C HIS A 118 -4.75 -16.55 -11.32
N ILE A 119 -5.60 -15.61 -11.74
CA ILE A 119 -6.40 -14.75 -10.88
C ILE A 119 -7.86 -14.92 -11.32
N LEU A 120 -8.72 -15.30 -10.39
CA LEU A 120 -10.16 -15.37 -10.58
C LEU A 120 -10.80 -14.28 -9.72
N THR A 121 -11.46 -13.34 -10.37
CA THR A 121 -12.19 -12.25 -9.72
C THR A 121 -13.66 -12.37 -10.04
N ASN A 122 -14.49 -12.50 -9.02
CA ASN A 122 -15.95 -12.51 -9.13
C ASN A 122 -16.52 -11.42 -8.26
N SER A 123 -17.50 -10.67 -8.77
CA SER A 123 -18.21 -9.67 -8.00
C SER A 123 -19.71 -9.67 -8.29
N VAL A 124 -20.46 -9.27 -7.28
CA VAL A 124 -21.91 -9.02 -7.39
C VAL A 124 -22.18 -7.68 -6.75
N THR A 125 -22.86 -6.79 -7.47
CA THR A 125 -23.33 -5.50 -6.95
C THR A 125 -24.84 -5.40 -7.07
N LEU A 126 -25.45 -4.76 -6.08
CA LEU A 126 -26.87 -4.46 -6.02
C LEU A 126 -27.03 -2.97 -5.74
N SER A 127 -27.80 -2.29 -6.55
CA SER A 127 -28.11 -0.86 -6.40
C SER A 127 -29.59 -0.63 -6.67
N GLY A 128 -30.25 0.13 -5.80
CA GLY A 128 -31.65 0.46 -5.96
C GLY A 128 -32.16 1.40 -4.88
N GLY A 129 -33.43 1.77 -4.97
CA GLY A 129 -34.10 2.57 -3.97
C GLY A 129 -35.03 3.62 -4.54
N THR A 130 -35.44 4.55 -3.70
CA THR A 130 -36.27 5.71 -4.05
C THR A 130 -35.42 6.99 -4.05
N GLU A 131 -36.00 8.12 -4.46
CA GLU A 131 -35.34 9.44 -4.33
C GLU A 131 -34.97 9.76 -2.89
N LYS A 132 -35.73 9.25 -1.92
CA LYS A 132 -35.52 9.51 -0.50
C LYS A 132 -34.58 8.51 0.19
N ASN A 133 -34.45 7.30 -0.34
CA ASN A 133 -33.59 6.28 0.28
C ASN A 133 -32.97 5.41 -0.82
N GLN A 134 -31.65 5.34 -0.84
CA GLN A 134 -30.87 4.62 -1.83
C GLN A 134 -29.92 3.66 -1.13
N ILE A 135 -29.85 2.44 -1.65
CA ILE A 135 -29.03 1.36 -1.10
C ILE A 135 -28.05 0.88 -2.18
N TYR A 136 -26.82 0.68 -1.78
CA TYR A 136 -25.79 0.00 -2.55
C TYR A 136 -25.21 -1.13 -1.70
N PHE A 137 -25.08 -2.30 -2.29
CA PHE A 137 -24.41 -3.46 -1.70
C PHE A 137 -23.50 -4.08 -2.73
N SER A 138 -22.29 -4.48 -2.32
CA SER A 138 -21.40 -5.26 -3.17
C SER A 138 -20.69 -6.35 -2.38
N THR A 139 -20.36 -7.43 -3.08
CA THR A 139 -19.43 -8.45 -2.61
C THR A 139 -18.49 -8.84 -3.74
N ALA A 140 -17.23 -9.03 -3.41
CA ALA A 140 -16.22 -9.48 -4.37
C ALA A 140 -15.30 -10.52 -3.76
N ALA A 141 -14.89 -11.48 -4.59
CA ALA A 141 -13.91 -12.51 -4.25
C ALA A 141 -12.79 -12.53 -5.27
N VAL A 142 -11.55 -12.41 -4.82
CA VAL A 142 -10.34 -12.56 -5.62
C VAL A 142 -9.60 -13.78 -5.10
N ASN A 143 -9.38 -14.77 -5.96
CA ASN A 143 -8.61 -15.97 -5.66
C ASN A 143 -7.46 -16.09 -6.66
N SER A 144 -6.23 -16.11 -6.17
CA SER A 144 -5.05 -16.10 -7.01
C SER A 144 -4.05 -17.18 -6.59
N LYS A 145 -3.44 -17.80 -7.59
CA LYS A 145 -2.19 -18.55 -7.49
C LYS A 145 -1.13 -17.83 -8.31
N GLY A 146 0.03 -17.62 -7.72
CA GLY A 146 1.15 -16.97 -8.40
C GLY A 146 1.98 -17.92 -9.26
N LEU A 147 3.01 -17.36 -9.90
CA LEU A 147 3.96 -18.09 -10.73
C LEU A 147 4.86 -19.03 -9.92
N VAL A 148 5.13 -18.70 -8.67
CA VAL A 148 5.96 -19.54 -7.78
C VAL A 148 5.08 -20.59 -7.12
N PRO A 149 5.51 -21.86 -7.06
CA PRO A 149 4.76 -22.90 -6.36
C PRO A 149 4.35 -22.50 -4.93
N ASN A 150 3.13 -22.87 -4.54
CA ASN A 150 2.54 -22.57 -3.22
C ASN A 150 2.38 -21.08 -2.88
N ASN A 151 2.54 -20.16 -3.87
CA ASN A 151 2.16 -18.75 -3.70
C ASN A 151 0.65 -18.62 -3.91
N LYS A 152 -0.05 -17.97 -2.97
CA LYS A 152 -1.50 -17.78 -3.01
C LYS A 152 -1.88 -16.41 -2.46
N TYR A 153 -2.93 -15.85 -3.02
CA TYR A 153 -3.58 -14.64 -2.53
C TYR A 153 -5.10 -14.78 -2.63
N ASN A 154 -5.81 -14.51 -1.55
CA ASN A 154 -7.26 -14.51 -1.51
C ASN A 154 -7.74 -13.24 -0.83
N ARG A 155 -8.76 -12.60 -1.42
CA ARG A 155 -9.40 -11.41 -0.85
C ARG A 155 -10.90 -11.51 -1.03
N TYR A 156 -11.63 -11.16 0.03
CA TYR A 156 -13.08 -11.09 0.05
C TYR A 156 -13.49 -9.72 0.56
N ASN A 157 -14.30 -9.02 -0.22
CA ASN A 157 -14.81 -7.69 0.07
C ASN A 157 -16.33 -7.75 0.26
N PHE A 158 -16.82 -7.03 1.26
CA PHE A 158 -18.25 -6.79 1.49
C PHE A 158 -18.40 -5.30 1.73
N THR A 159 -19.26 -4.64 0.93
CA THR A 159 -19.52 -3.21 1.02
C THR A 159 -21.01 -2.96 1.07
N PHE A 160 -21.41 -2.09 1.99
CA PHE A 160 -22.79 -1.59 2.11
C PHE A 160 -22.77 -0.07 2.19
N ARG A 161 -23.70 0.59 1.52
CA ARG A 161 -23.92 2.03 1.65
C ARG A 161 -25.41 2.34 1.57
N ASN A 162 -25.85 3.23 2.42
CA ASN A 162 -27.18 3.81 2.41
C ASN A 162 -27.09 5.33 2.40
N THR A 163 -27.85 5.95 1.51
CA THR A 163 -28.03 7.41 1.48
C THR A 163 -29.52 7.71 1.67
N SER A 164 -29.86 8.49 2.69
CA SER A 164 -31.24 8.84 3.03
C SER A 164 -31.41 10.35 3.05
N ASN A 165 -32.44 10.85 2.36
CA ASN A 165 -32.87 12.23 2.35
C ASN A 165 -34.12 12.38 3.23
N LEU A 166 -34.01 13.16 4.29
CA LEU A 166 -35.01 13.36 5.33
C LEU A 166 -35.40 14.84 5.43
N LEU A 167 -36.44 15.14 6.21
CA LEU A 167 -36.90 16.50 6.47
C LEU A 167 -37.14 17.33 5.19
N ASN A 168 -37.85 16.76 4.23
CA ASN A 168 -38.09 17.38 2.92
C ASN A 168 -36.77 17.79 2.23
N ASP A 169 -35.82 16.86 2.13
CA ASP A 169 -34.50 16.99 1.51
C ASP A 169 -33.56 18.01 2.16
N ARG A 170 -33.89 18.44 3.38
CA ARG A 170 -32.98 19.31 4.17
C ARG A 170 -31.89 18.54 4.90
N LEU A 171 -32.11 17.28 5.22
CA LEU A 171 -31.17 16.43 5.93
C LEU A 171 -30.79 15.22 5.08
N THR A 172 -29.53 15.09 4.73
CA THR A 172 -28.97 13.91 4.08
C THR A 172 -28.10 13.14 5.07
N LEU A 173 -28.40 11.85 5.22
CA LEU A 173 -27.57 10.89 5.95
C LEU A 173 -26.93 9.96 4.93
N ASP A 174 -25.60 9.77 5.03
CA ASP A 174 -24.82 8.88 4.17
C ASP A 174 -23.97 7.97 5.05
N VAL A 175 -24.32 6.69 5.10
CA VAL A 175 -23.65 5.70 5.94
C VAL A 175 -23.10 4.60 5.05
N SER A 176 -21.82 4.28 5.23
CA SER A 176 -21.20 3.16 4.52
C SER A 176 -20.32 2.33 5.44
N GLY A 177 -20.28 1.04 5.17
CA GLY A 177 -19.41 0.08 5.85
C GLY A 177 -18.78 -0.87 4.84
N SER A 178 -17.50 -1.17 5.02
CA SER A 178 -16.80 -2.18 4.24
C SER A 178 -16.05 -3.12 5.17
N TYR A 179 -16.09 -4.41 4.85
CA TYR A 179 -15.32 -5.44 5.54
C TYR A 179 -14.50 -6.23 4.52
N ILE A 180 -13.20 -6.33 4.77
CA ILE A 180 -12.25 -6.95 3.86
C ILE A 180 -11.49 -8.03 4.62
N ILE A 181 -11.49 -9.24 4.07
CA ILE A 181 -10.68 -10.36 4.54
C ILE A 181 -9.64 -10.66 3.47
N GLN A 182 -8.37 -10.58 3.83
CA GLN A 182 -7.26 -10.88 2.96
C GLN A 182 -6.41 -11.98 3.59
N LYS A 183 -6.00 -12.95 2.78
CA LYS A 183 -5.04 -13.99 3.16
C LYS A 183 -4.06 -14.17 2.03
N ASP A 184 -2.78 -14.08 2.35
CA ASP A 184 -1.73 -14.40 1.42
C ASP A 184 -0.77 -15.45 2.00
N ARG A 185 -0.14 -16.18 1.10
CA ARG A 185 0.86 -17.19 1.45
C ARG A 185 2.03 -17.06 0.49
N ASN A 186 3.24 -17.06 1.06
CA ASN A 186 4.50 -17.06 0.33
C ASN A 186 4.63 -15.93 -0.70
N MET A 187 4.19 -14.73 -0.37
CA MET A 187 4.55 -13.56 -1.16
C MET A 187 6.08 -13.49 -1.26
N ILE A 188 6.57 -13.17 -2.45
CA ILE A 188 8.00 -13.26 -2.78
C ILE A 188 8.80 -12.36 -1.83
N ASN A 189 9.75 -12.95 -1.14
CA ASN A 189 10.69 -12.25 -0.27
C ASN A 189 11.96 -11.88 -1.06
N GLN A 190 12.60 -10.79 -0.70
CA GLN A 190 13.82 -10.33 -1.37
C GLN A 190 15.10 -10.98 -0.82
N GLY A 191 15.04 -11.69 0.31
CA GLY A 191 16.20 -12.32 0.96
C GLY A 191 16.79 -13.48 0.16
N VAL A 192 18.11 -13.64 0.21
CA VAL A 192 18.86 -14.67 -0.56
C VAL A 192 18.46 -16.08 -0.13
N TYR A 193 18.28 -16.31 1.17
CA TYR A 193 17.96 -17.64 1.72
C TYR A 193 16.47 -17.99 1.66
N SER A 194 15.63 -16.98 1.58
CA SER A 194 14.17 -17.11 1.65
C SER A 194 13.47 -16.97 0.30
N ASN A 195 14.21 -16.55 -0.75
CA ASN A 195 13.66 -16.40 -2.09
C ASN A 195 13.92 -17.65 -2.92
N PRO A 196 12.91 -18.45 -3.29
CA PRO A 196 13.09 -19.67 -4.05
C PRO A 196 13.63 -19.43 -5.47
N LEU A 197 13.41 -18.23 -6.04
CA LEU A 197 13.92 -17.88 -7.36
C LEU A 197 15.46 -17.81 -7.39
N VAL A 198 16.08 -17.38 -6.30
CA VAL A 198 17.55 -17.33 -6.22
C VAL A 198 18.13 -18.72 -6.38
N SER A 199 17.59 -19.71 -5.66
CA SER A 199 18.04 -21.11 -5.78
C SER A 199 17.75 -21.68 -7.17
N ALA A 200 16.59 -21.38 -7.76
CA ALA A 200 16.24 -21.79 -9.11
C ALA A 200 17.20 -21.19 -10.15
N TYR A 201 17.55 -19.92 -10.03
CA TYR A 201 18.45 -19.24 -10.96
C TYR A 201 19.91 -19.71 -10.83
N LEU A 202 20.34 -20.06 -9.64
CA LEU A 202 21.70 -20.52 -9.36
C LEU A 202 21.88 -22.03 -9.54
N PHE A 203 20.81 -22.79 -9.81
CA PHE A 203 20.93 -24.21 -10.07
C PHE A 203 21.83 -24.45 -11.30
N PRO A 204 22.87 -25.30 -11.19
CA PRO A 204 23.87 -25.47 -12.23
C PRO A 204 23.29 -26.03 -13.53
N ARG A 205 23.79 -25.51 -14.64
CA ARG A 205 23.43 -25.99 -15.98
C ARG A 205 24.06 -27.36 -16.24
N GLY A 206 23.30 -28.28 -16.80
CA GLY A 206 23.70 -29.64 -17.04
C GLY A 206 23.37 -30.63 -15.95
N ASP A 207 22.88 -30.17 -14.80
CA ASP A 207 22.38 -31.04 -13.74
C ASP A 207 20.86 -31.25 -13.88
N ASP A 208 20.38 -32.38 -13.36
CA ASP A 208 18.99 -32.79 -13.50
C ASP A 208 18.12 -32.06 -12.45
N PHE A 209 17.37 -31.04 -12.90
CA PHE A 209 16.45 -30.29 -12.03
C PHE A 209 15.24 -31.12 -11.59
N SER A 210 14.91 -32.24 -12.26
CA SER A 210 13.80 -33.10 -11.86
C SER A 210 14.00 -33.66 -10.44
N LEU A 211 15.26 -33.91 -10.06
CA LEU A 211 15.63 -34.35 -8.72
C LEU A 211 15.29 -33.35 -7.62
N VAL A 212 15.21 -32.06 -7.96
CA VAL A 212 14.88 -30.97 -7.01
C VAL A 212 13.44 -31.06 -6.53
N LYS A 213 12.54 -31.64 -7.33
CA LYS A 213 11.13 -31.86 -6.95
C LYS A 213 10.99 -32.81 -5.76
N ALA A 214 11.92 -33.76 -5.58
CA ALA A 214 12.00 -34.61 -4.41
C ALA A 214 12.69 -33.86 -3.25
N PHE A 215 12.12 -32.74 -2.84
CA PHE A 215 12.73 -31.76 -1.95
C PHE A 215 12.88 -32.20 -0.48
N GLU A 216 12.35 -33.35 -0.13
CA GLU A 216 12.41 -33.87 1.24
C GLU A 216 12.59 -35.39 1.30
N ARG A 217 13.23 -35.87 2.35
CA ARG A 217 13.44 -37.29 2.64
C ARG A 217 13.14 -37.58 4.10
N TRP A 218 12.49 -38.74 4.37
CA TRP A 218 12.21 -39.15 5.71
C TRP A 218 13.49 -39.58 6.43
N ASN A 219 13.72 -39.01 7.62
CA ASN A 219 14.79 -39.44 8.54
C ASN A 219 14.19 -40.26 9.69
N PRO A 220 14.37 -41.60 9.71
CA PRO A 220 13.75 -42.45 10.73
C PRO A 220 14.32 -42.22 12.13
N ALA A 221 15.58 -41.81 12.26
CA ALA A 221 16.21 -41.54 13.56
C ALA A 221 15.66 -40.27 14.22
N ARG A 222 15.34 -39.23 13.42
CA ARG A 222 14.77 -37.98 13.90
C ARG A 222 13.25 -37.92 13.83
N LYS A 223 12.62 -38.86 13.14
CA LYS A 223 11.17 -38.92 12.88
C LYS A 223 10.62 -37.64 12.24
N ILE A 224 11.35 -37.06 11.29
CA ILE A 224 10.97 -35.87 10.54
C ILE A 224 11.37 -36.04 9.07
N TYR A 225 10.72 -35.27 8.21
CA TYR A 225 11.21 -35.01 6.86
C TYR A 225 12.32 -33.98 6.91
N GLU A 226 13.45 -34.27 6.24
CA GLU A 226 14.60 -33.39 6.10
C GLU A 226 14.72 -32.88 4.69
N GLN A 227 15.26 -31.68 4.53
CA GLN A 227 15.50 -31.11 3.22
C GLN A 227 16.44 -32.00 2.41
N PHE A 228 16.06 -32.28 1.18
CA PHE A 228 16.94 -32.84 0.17
C PHE A 228 17.30 -31.76 -0.86
N TRP A 229 18.58 -31.50 -0.98
CA TRP A 229 19.13 -30.57 -1.96
C TRP A 229 20.28 -31.26 -2.69
N PRO A 230 20.14 -31.64 -4.00
CA PRO A 230 21.15 -32.42 -4.71
C PRO A 230 22.47 -31.67 -4.88
N GLN A 231 22.47 -30.36 -4.82
CA GLN A 231 23.67 -29.53 -4.90
C GLN A 231 24.41 -29.37 -3.56
N GLY A 232 23.88 -29.94 -2.48
CA GLY A 232 24.41 -29.79 -1.13
C GLY A 232 24.32 -28.35 -0.62
N GLU A 233 25.07 -28.05 0.43
CA GLU A 233 25.22 -26.69 0.94
C GLU A 233 26.27 -25.95 0.08
N GLY A 234 25.88 -25.57 -1.16
CA GLY A 234 26.80 -25.01 -2.13
C GLY A 234 27.35 -23.65 -1.75
N GLY A 235 28.60 -23.60 -1.34
CA GLY A 235 29.40 -22.39 -1.19
C GLY A 235 28.89 -21.37 -0.17
N ASP A 236 29.24 -20.12 -0.36
CA ASP A 236 29.03 -19.02 0.60
C ASP A 236 27.55 -18.66 0.84
N LEU A 237 26.63 -19.03 -0.05
CA LEU A 237 25.23 -18.66 0.04
C LEU A 237 24.32 -19.72 0.69
N ARG A 238 24.82 -20.89 1.01
CA ARG A 238 24.06 -22.00 1.66
C ARG A 238 22.65 -22.14 1.10
N MET A 239 22.56 -22.33 -0.22
CA MET A 239 21.30 -22.38 -0.95
C MET A 239 20.39 -23.50 -0.46
N GLN A 240 19.10 -23.28 -0.53
CA GLN A 240 18.08 -24.25 -0.18
C GLN A 240 17.36 -24.75 -1.44
N ASN A 241 16.79 -25.93 -1.37
CA ASN A 241 15.89 -26.41 -2.41
C ASN A 241 14.72 -25.43 -2.58
N PRO A 242 14.43 -24.90 -3.79
CA PRO A 242 13.38 -23.92 -4.01
C PRO A 242 11.97 -24.45 -3.64
N TYR A 243 11.71 -25.77 -3.81
CA TYR A 243 10.45 -26.37 -3.35
C TYR A 243 10.42 -26.52 -1.83
N TRP A 244 11.56 -26.76 -1.15
CA TRP A 244 11.62 -26.71 0.30
C TRP A 244 11.23 -25.34 0.83
N ILE A 245 11.78 -24.26 0.25
CA ILE A 245 11.40 -22.89 0.61
C ILE A 245 9.90 -22.68 0.42
N ALA A 246 9.35 -23.11 -0.71
CA ALA A 246 7.95 -22.92 -1.05
C ALA A 246 6.98 -23.71 -0.14
N TYR A 247 7.37 -24.91 0.32
CA TYR A 247 6.45 -25.80 1.05
C TYR A 247 6.78 -25.96 2.53
N ARG A 248 8.05 -25.80 2.93
CA ARG A 248 8.51 -26.01 4.31
C ARG A 248 8.99 -24.74 5.01
N ASN A 249 8.99 -23.60 4.30
CA ASN A 249 9.20 -22.29 4.91
C ASN A 249 8.00 -21.39 4.63
N PRO A 250 6.75 -21.83 4.96
CA PRO A 250 5.57 -21.04 4.66
C PRO A 250 5.53 -19.77 5.50
N ARG A 251 5.22 -18.68 4.82
CA ARG A 251 4.89 -17.37 5.36
C ARG A 251 3.46 -17.08 5.01
N GLU A 252 2.66 -16.83 6.03
CA GLU A 252 1.23 -16.59 5.89
C GLU A 252 0.89 -15.26 6.55
N ASN A 253 0.12 -14.46 5.85
CA ASN A 253 -0.39 -13.21 6.35
C ASN A 253 -1.93 -13.21 6.22
N SER A 254 -2.60 -12.83 7.29
CA SER A 254 -4.06 -12.69 7.35
C SER A 254 -4.40 -11.30 7.83
N ARG A 255 -5.12 -10.53 7.03
CA ARG A 255 -5.58 -9.18 7.36
C ARG A 255 -7.11 -9.16 7.36
N LYS A 256 -7.66 -8.50 8.37
CA LYS A 256 -9.08 -8.19 8.47
C LYS A 256 -9.20 -6.68 8.65
N ARG A 257 -9.81 -6.02 7.68
CA ARG A 257 -9.99 -4.57 7.69
C ARG A 257 -11.46 -4.24 7.68
N TYR A 258 -11.88 -3.35 8.54
CA TYR A 258 -13.21 -2.77 8.47
C TYR A 258 -13.10 -1.25 8.37
N MET A 259 -13.90 -0.69 7.48
CA MET A 259 -14.03 0.75 7.29
C MET A 259 -15.49 1.12 7.52
N PHE A 260 -15.70 2.13 8.30
CA PHE A 260 -17.01 2.72 8.52
C PHE A 260 -16.94 4.21 8.22
N THR A 261 -17.92 4.73 7.49
CA THR A 261 -18.08 6.17 7.25
C THR A 261 -19.51 6.57 7.52
N GLY A 262 -19.70 7.56 8.37
CA GLY A 262 -20.97 8.22 8.61
C GLY A 262 -20.88 9.69 8.22
N GLY A 263 -21.80 10.16 7.41
CA GLY A 263 -21.91 11.56 6.99
C GLY A 263 -23.32 12.10 7.23
N ILE A 264 -23.37 13.34 7.66
CA ILE A 264 -24.60 14.11 7.82
C ILE A 264 -24.44 15.45 7.13
N THR A 265 -25.41 15.85 6.32
CA THR A 265 -25.45 17.17 5.70
C THR A 265 -26.81 17.81 5.96
N TYR A 266 -26.81 19.01 6.54
CA TYR A 266 -28.02 19.79 6.81
C TYR A 266 -28.03 21.07 5.97
N LYS A 267 -29.03 21.21 5.10
CA LYS A 267 -29.27 22.42 4.31
C LYS A 267 -29.95 23.46 5.17
N ILE A 268 -29.22 24.54 5.47
CA ILE A 268 -29.76 25.68 6.23
C ILE A 268 -30.58 26.55 5.27
N THR A 269 -30.01 26.83 4.09
CA THR A 269 -30.65 27.51 2.96
C THR A 269 -30.27 26.82 1.65
N ASP A 270 -30.80 27.26 0.52
CA ASP A 270 -30.46 26.71 -0.80
C ASP A 270 -28.99 26.94 -1.19
N TRP A 271 -28.31 27.90 -0.56
CA TRP A 271 -26.93 28.28 -0.85
C TRP A 271 -25.96 27.98 0.33
N MET A 272 -26.47 27.45 1.45
CA MET A 272 -25.67 27.20 2.65
C MET A 272 -26.03 25.86 3.29
N ASN A 273 -25.04 25.02 3.55
CA ASN A 273 -25.22 23.79 4.31
C ASN A 273 -24.06 23.56 5.30
N VAL A 274 -24.34 22.78 6.33
CA VAL A 274 -23.33 22.25 7.26
C VAL A 274 -23.23 20.75 7.03
N ALA A 275 -22.01 20.26 6.88
CA ALA A 275 -21.73 18.84 6.77
C ALA A 275 -20.82 18.38 7.91
N GLY A 276 -21.12 17.22 8.46
CA GLY A 276 -20.25 16.52 9.43
C GLY A 276 -19.95 15.11 8.94
N ARG A 277 -18.74 14.65 9.16
CA ARG A 277 -18.32 13.32 8.73
C ARG A 277 -17.43 12.66 9.78
N ILE A 278 -17.62 11.37 9.98
CA ILE A 278 -16.73 10.51 10.76
C ILE A 278 -16.34 9.31 9.92
N ARG A 279 -15.09 8.92 10.01
CA ARG A 279 -14.56 7.71 9.38
C ARG A 279 -13.70 6.95 10.39
N VAL A 280 -13.90 5.64 10.44
CA VAL A 280 -13.05 4.70 11.19
C VAL A 280 -12.54 3.68 10.19
N ASP A 281 -11.24 3.45 10.20
CA ASP A 281 -10.54 2.46 9.38
C ASP A 281 -9.65 1.66 10.33
N ASN A 282 -9.92 0.37 10.47
CA ASN A 282 -9.17 -0.50 11.38
C ASN A 282 -8.72 -1.75 10.64
N THR A 283 -7.45 -2.08 10.76
CA THR A 283 -6.83 -3.27 10.19
C THR A 283 -6.20 -4.10 11.29
N ASN A 284 -6.65 -5.35 11.41
CA ASN A 284 -6.02 -6.37 12.25
C ASN A 284 -5.22 -7.33 11.37
N SER A 285 -3.95 -7.55 11.70
CA SER A 285 -3.04 -8.42 10.97
C SER A 285 -2.51 -9.55 11.85
N LEU A 286 -2.36 -10.72 11.24
CA LEU A 286 -1.67 -11.88 11.82
C LEU A 286 -0.69 -12.40 10.78
N TYR A 287 0.59 -12.28 11.07
CA TYR A 287 1.66 -12.88 10.28
C TYR A 287 2.22 -14.09 11.00
N THR A 288 2.46 -15.19 10.27
CA THR A 288 3.16 -16.36 10.77
C THR A 288 4.24 -16.80 9.78
N GLU A 289 5.41 -17.18 10.32
CA GLU A 289 6.47 -17.81 9.57
C GLU A 289 6.89 -19.10 10.26
N LYS A 290 6.94 -20.18 9.49
CA LYS A 290 7.31 -21.51 9.96
C LYS A 290 8.53 -21.98 9.18
N LEU A 291 9.68 -22.02 9.82
CA LEU A 291 10.90 -22.54 9.24
C LEU A 291 11.13 -23.95 9.79
N TYR A 292 10.99 -24.94 8.92
CA TYR A 292 11.14 -26.34 9.33
C TYR A 292 12.58 -26.70 9.67
N ALA A 293 12.75 -27.69 10.52
CA ALA A 293 14.05 -28.29 10.80
C ALA A 293 14.77 -28.67 9.49
N THR A 294 16.06 -28.46 9.44
CA THR A 294 16.92 -28.59 8.23
C THR A 294 16.78 -27.51 7.16
N SER A 295 16.02 -26.45 7.41
CA SER A 295 16.14 -25.21 6.65
C SER A 295 17.51 -24.57 6.90
N ASN A 296 17.84 -23.52 6.15
CA ASN A 296 19.13 -22.84 6.24
C ASN A 296 19.50 -22.50 7.72
N PRO A 297 20.69 -22.91 8.20
CA PRO A 297 21.09 -22.72 9.60
C PRO A 297 21.07 -21.25 10.05
N THR A 298 21.41 -20.31 9.16
CA THR A 298 21.38 -18.88 9.47
C THR A 298 19.95 -18.39 9.75
N LEU A 299 18.98 -18.84 8.96
CA LEU A 299 17.56 -18.51 9.20
C LEU A 299 17.02 -19.14 10.48
N LEU A 300 17.50 -20.34 10.83
CA LEU A 300 17.11 -21.08 12.01
C LEU A 300 17.82 -20.63 13.29
N GLU A 301 18.72 -19.65 13.23
CA GLU A 301 19.58 -19.29 14.37
C GLU A 301 20.32 -20.52 14.94
N ASN A 302 20.80 -21.39 14.03
CA ASN A 302 21.46 -22.68 14.29
C ASN A 302 20.58 -23.74 14.98
N SER A 303 19.26 -23.53 15.09
CA SER A 303 18.35 -24.55 15.63
C SER A 303 18.28 -25.79 14.72
N LYS A 304 18.33 -26.98 15.31
CA LYS A 304 18.09 -28.26 14.60
C LYS A 304 16.61 -28.65 14.56
N LYS A 305 15.71 -27.88 15.18
CA LYS A 305 14.31 -28.26 15.39
C LYS A 305 13.31 -27.36 14.65
N GLY A 306 13.78 -26.28 14.04
CA GLY A 306 12.97 -25.28 13.34
C GLY A 306 12.91 -23.95 14.10
N LYS A 307 12.23 -22.97 13.48
CA LYS A 307 11.97 -21.64 14.04
C LYS A 307 10.55 -21.23 13.77
N TYR A 308 9.94 -20.49 14.66
CA TYR A 308 8.60 -19.96 14.52
C TYR A 308 8.56 -18.47 14.81
N THR A 309 7.78 -17.76 13.99
CA THR A 309 7.45 -16.36 14.19
C THR A 309 5.94 -16.19 14.13
N GLU A 310 5.38 -15.46 15.08
CA GLU A 310 4.00 -14.98 15.08
C GLU A 310 4.00 -13.49 15.40
N THR A 311 3.39 -12.68 14.53
CA THR A 311 3.26 -11.24 14.73
C THR A 311 1.80 -10.85 14.61
N ARG A 312 1.29 -10.11 15.59
CA ARG A 312 -0.06 -9.55 15.61
C ARG A 312 0.03 -8.05 15.64
N GLY A 313 -0.64 -7.40 14.70
CA GLY A 313 -0.69 -5.96 14.58
C GLY A 313 -2.12 -5.44 14.48
N GLU A 314 -2.35 -4.27 15.04
CA GLU A 314 -3.55 -3.47 14.85
C GLU A 314 -3.16 -2.07 14.39
N GLU A 315 -3.76 -1.60 13.30
CA GLU A 315 -3.65 -0.24 12.82
C GLU A 315 -5.04 0.37 12.75
N ARG A 316 -5.22 1.52 13.40
CA ARG A 316 -6.50 2.23 13.45
C ARG A 316 -6.32 3.68 13.09
N GLN A 317 -7.11 4.14 12.13
CA GLN A 317 -7.27 5.54 11.81
C GLN A 317 -8.71 5.97 12.10
N THR A 318 -8.85 7.03 12.88
CA THR A 318 -10.13 7.73 13.08
C THR A 318 -10.00 9.13 12.52
N TYR A 319 -10.97 9.53 11.71
CA TYR A 319 -11.04 10.87 11.13
C TYR A 319 -12.43 11.45 11.36
N GLY A 320 -12.50 12.71 11.74
CA GLY A 320 -13.73 13.46 11.84
C GLY A 320 -13.56 14.87 11.29
N ASP A 321 -14.59 15.38 10.63
CA ASP A 321 -14.64 16.78 10.18
C ASP A 321 -16.03 17.38 10.29
N VAL A 322 -16.04 18.70 10.41
CA VAL A 322 -17.24 19.53 10.28
C VAL A 322 -16.92 20.66 9.31
N MET A 323 -17.82 20.93 8.38
CA MET A 323 -17.62 21.88 7.30
C MET A 323 -18.87 22.68 7.01
N LEU A 324 -18.72 24.01 6.93
CA LEU A 324 -19.70 24.94 6.39
C LEU A 324 -19.43 25.14 4.92
N ASN A 325 -20.42 24.90 4.09
CA ASN A 325 -20.36 25.08 2.63
C ASN A 325 -21.30 26.21 2.22
N LEU A 326 -20.79 27.14 1.40
CA LEU A 326 -21.50 28.28 0.86
C LEU A 326 -21.31 28.26 -0.66
N SER A 327 -22.41 28.24 -1.42
CA SER A 327 -22.36 28.29 -2.88
C SER A 327 -23.49 29.20 -3.38
N LYS A 328 -23.14 30.35 -3.96
CA LYS A 328 -24.12 31.34 -4.41
C LYS A 328 -23.65 32.12 -5.63
N THR A 329 -24.57 32.31 -6.57
CA THR A 329 -24.36 33.21 -7.71
C THR A 329 -25.13 34.49 -7.51
N PHE A 330 -24.46 35.64 -7.65
CA PHE A 330 -25.03 36.96 -7.47
C PHE A 330 -25.18 37.63 -8.84
N LYS A 331 -26.38 38.15 -9.14
CA LYS A 331 -26.69 38.89 -10.36
C LYS A 331 -26.17 38.23 -11.65
N GLU A 332 -26.16 36.88 -11.68
CA GLU A 332 -25.69 36.06 -12.82
C GLU A 332 -24.24 36.34 -13.27
N LYS A 333 -23.49 37.16 -12.53
CA LYS A 333 -22.15 37.59 -12.91
C LYS A 333 -21.06 37.16 -11.93
N PHE A 334 -21.36 37.04 -10.67
CA PHE A 334 -20.40 36.70 -9.64
C PHE A 334 -20.81 35.39 -8.95
N SER A 335 -19.93 34.41 -8.96
CA SER A 335 -20.10 33.17 -8.20
C SER A 335 -19.17 33.18 -6.98
N LEU A 336 -19.69 32.71 -5.87
CA LEU A 336 -18.98 32.43 -4.63
C LEU A 336 -19.14 30.96 -4.34
N ASP A 337 -18.02 30.25 -4.18
CA ASP A 337 -17.98 28.92 -3.60
C ASP A 337 -16.97 28.93 -2.44
N ALA A 338 -17.44 28.63 -1.23
CA ALA A 338 -16.60 28.70 -0.05
C ALA A 338 -16.85 27.52 0.88
N HIS A 339 -15.78 26.99 1.42
CA HIS A 339 -15.76 25.90 2.40
C HIS A 339 -14.91 26.32 3.58
N ILE A 340 -15.45 26.19 4.80
CA ILE A 340 -14.73 26.48 6.05
C ILE A 340 -14.93 25.27 6.95
N GLY A 341 -13.86 24.71 7.46
CA GLY A 341 -13.98 23.49 8.25
C GLY A 341 -12.88 23.27 9.28
N ALA A 342 -13.15 22.34 10.16
CA ALA A 342 -12.20 21.80 11.11
C ALA A 342 -12.20 20.28 11.05
N SER A 343 -11.06 19.66 11.31
CA SER A 343 -10.93 18.20 11.31
C SER A 343 -9.99 17.70 12.39
N ILE A 344 -10.18 16.46 12.76
CA ILE A 344 -9.27 15.69 13.61
C ILE A 344 -8.95 14.35 12.94
N LYS A 345 -7.68 13.98 12.92
CA LYS A 345 -7.17 12.70 12.46
C LYS A 345 -6.37 12.06 13.60
N ASP A 346 -6.72 10.85 13.97
CA ASP A 346 -6.08 10.07 15.04
C ASP A 346 -5.64 8.73 14.45
N ASN A 347 -4.34 8.46 14.49
CA ASN A 347 -3.73 7.24 13.96
C ASN A 347 -3.05 6.51 15.09
N ARG A 348 -3.33 5.21 15.22
CA ARG A 348 -2.69 4.31 16.20
C ARG A 348 -2.22 3.05 15.54
N PHE A 349 -1.07 2.58 15.96
CA PHE A 349 -0.49 1.31 15.56
C PHE A 349 0.06 0.60 16.79
N ASP A 350 -0.27 -0.68 16.93
CA ASP A 350 0.26 -1.58 17.94
C ASP A 350 0.64 -2.91 17.30
N GLU A 351 1.85 -3.39 17.54
CA GLU A 351 2.33 -4.68 17.05
C GLU A 351 3.06 -5.44 18.15
N LEU A 352 2.71 -6.70 18.32
CA LEU A 352 3.41 -7.67 19.17
C LEU A 352 3.94 -8.81 18.31
N SER A 353 5.23 -9.01 18.32
CA SER A 353 5.89 -10.14 17.67
C SER A 353 6.43 -11.12 18.71
N VAL A 354 6.27 -12.41 18.44
CA VAL A 354 6.86 -13.48 19.23
C VAL A 354 7.60 -14.41 18.30
N TYR A 355 8.90 -14.57 18.48
CA TYR A 355 9.68 -15.43 17.60
C TYR A 355 10.89 -16.03 18.29
N GLY A 356 11.39 -17.13 17.73
CA GLY A 356 12.59 -17.79 18.20
C GLY A 356 12.73 -19.23 17.72
N PRO A 357 13.87 -19.88 17.98
CA PRO A 357 14.08 -21.28 17.69
C PRO A 357 13.19 -22.19 18.52
N ILE A 358 12.88 -23.37 17.97
CA ILE A 358 12.09 -24.40 18.64
C ILE A 358 12.99 -25.21 19.59
N ALA A 359 12.59 -25.33 20.87
CA ALA A 359 13.32 -26.07 21.89
C ALA A 359 12.81 -27.51 22.07
N GLY A 360 11.49 -27.72 22.02
CA GLY A 360 10.84 -29.02 22.27
C GLY A 360 10.83 -29.93 21.03
N ALA A 361 9.65 -30.43 20.67
CA ALA A 361 9.50 -31.31 19.51
C ALA A 361 9.73 -30.53 18.19
N PRO A 362 10.51 -31.10 17.24
CA PRO A 362 10.78 -30.45 15.94
C PRO A 362 9.51 -30.20 15.16
N ASN A 363 9.48 -29.07 14.42
CA ASN A 363 8.40 -28.70 13.51
C ASN A 363 7.01 -28.54 14.18
N ILE A 364 6.96 -28.40 15.50
CA ILE A 364 5.73 -28.04 16.23
C ILE A 364 5.74 -26.53 16.45
N PHE A 365 5.04 -25.84 15.56
CA PHE A 365 5.02 -24.37 15.48
C PHE A 365 3.99 -23.78 16.44
N ASN A 366 4.43 -23.55 17.66
CA ASN A 366 3.63 -22.94 18.71
C ASN A 366 4.55 -22.11 19.62
N VAL A 367 4.06 -20.96 20.09
CA VAL A 367 4.79 -20.04 20.96
C VAL A 367 5.32 -20.70 22.23
N VAL A 368 4.58 -21.68 22.80
CA VAL A 368 5.00 -22.41 24.00
C VAL A 368 6.15 -23.38 23.74
N ASN A 369 6.40 -23.74 22.48
CA ASN A 369 7.47 -24.66 22.08
C ASN A 369 8.79 -23.94 21.73
N LEU A 370 8.82 -22.61 21.82
CA LEU A 370 10.02 -21.81 21.59
C LEU A 370 11.01 -21.97 22.76
N ASP A 371 12.28 -21.86 22.44
CA ASP A 371 13.35 -21.83 23.43
C ASP A 371 13.19 -20.61 24.34
N LYS A 372 13.01 -20.85 25.63
CA LYS A 372 12.73 -19.76 26.58
C LYS A 372 13.89 -18.78 26.72
N SER A 373 15.12 -19.22 26.47
CA SER A 373 16.33 -18.38 26.56
C SER A 373 16.59 -17.54 25.30
N GLN A 374 16.02 -17.96 24.15
CA GLN A 374 16.23 -17.31 22.86
C GLN A 374 14.94 -16.70 22.26
N LYS A 375 13.82 -16.90 22.94
CA LYS A 375 12.54 -16.34 22.53
C LYS A 375 12.54 -14.82 22.68
N LYS A 376 12.18 -14.12 21.62
CA LYS A 376 12.03 -12.67 21.58
C LYS A 376 10.57 -12.27 21.50
N THR A 377 10.21 -11.18 22.18
CA THR A 377 8.84 -10.70 22.28
C THR A 377 8.77 -9.16 22.08
N PRO A 378 9.34 -8.61 21.01
CA PRO A 378 9.29 -7.17 20.80
C PRO A 378 7.85 -6.68 20.64
N LYS A 379 7.54 -5.58 21.33
CA LYS A 379 6.32 -4.83 21.17
C LYS A 379 6.66 -3.45 20.65
N THR A 380 6.01 -3.05 19.55
CA THR A 380 6.13 -1.72 18.96
C THR A 380 4.77 -1.09 18.86
N GLY A 381 4.71 0.22 18.89
CA GLY A 381 3.45 0.94 18.74
C GLY A 381 3.68 2.45 18.72
N TRP A 382 2.72 3.16 18.17
CA TRP A 382 2.75 4.61 18.10
C TRP A 382 1.34 5.20 18.03
N HIS A 383 1.23 6.46 18.42
CA HIS A 383 -0.01 7.22 18.38
C HIS A 383 0.28 8.63 17.88
N GLU A 384 -0.40 9.04 16.83
CA GLU A 384 -0.30 10.36 16.21
C GLU A 384 -1.66 10.98 16.08
N GLN A 385 -1.73 12.27 16.36
CA GLN A 385 -2.96 13.05 16.19
C GLN A 385 -2.64 14.35 15.47
N THR A 386 -3.51 14.72 14.53
CA THR A 386 -3.49 16.03 13.87
C THR A 386 -4.85 16.68 13.96
N GLN A 387 -4.89 17.91 14.46
CA GLN A 387 -6.06 18.78 14.45
C GLN A 387 -5.85 19.85 13.40
N SER A 388 -6.92 20.26 12.72
CA SER A 388 -6.79 21.18 11.60
C SER A 388 -7.96 22.15 11.52
N PHE A 389 -7.65 23.36 11.07
CA PHE A 389 -8.63 24.33 10.61
C PHE A 389 -8.29 24.71 9.18
N PHE A 390 -9.29 24.74 8.28
CA PHE A 390 -9.05 25.00 6.87
C PHE A 390 -10.18 25.79 6.23
N TYR A 391 -9.84 26.47 5.14
CA TYR A 391 -10.79 27.12 4.26
C TYR A 391 -10.40 26.95 2.78
N SER A 392 -11.41 27.01 1.93
CA SER A 392 -11.30 27.16 0.49
C SER A 392 -12.30 28.19 0.02
N LEU A 393 -11.88 29.12 -0.80
CA LEU A 393 -12.71 30.19 -1.37
C LEU A 393 -12.43 30.30 -2.85
N GLU A 394 -13.47 30.18 -3.67
CA GLU A 394 -13.43 30.46 -5.10
C GLU A 394 -14.40 31.60 -5.43
N LEU A 395 -13.88 32.60 -6.10
CA LEU A 395 -14.64 33.73 -6.65
C LEU A 395 -14.60 33.66 -8.17
N GLY A 396 -15.77 33.55 -8.80
CA GLY A 396 -15.89 33.55 -10.24
C GLY A 396 -16.56 34.84 -10.75
N TRP A 397 -16.07 35.35 -11.88
CA TRP A 397 -16.65 36.50 -12.58
C TRP A 397 -17.04 36.12 -13.98
N LYS A 398 -18.33 36.25 -14.32
CA LYS A 398 -18.94 35.98 -15.63
C LYS A 398 -18.57 34.60 -16.21
N SER A 399 -18.23 33.63 -15.38
CA SER A 399 -17.68 32.32 -15.79
C SER A 399 -16.42 32.45 -16.69
N GLN A 400 -15.71 33.55 -16.60
CA GLN A 400 -14.53 33.85 -17.42
C GLN A 400 -13.25 33.91 -16.59
N LEU A 401 -13.32 34.47 -15.39
CA LEU A 401 -12.20 34.60 -14.46
C LEU A 401 -12.56 33.99 -13.12
N PHE A 402 -11.68 33.14 -12.61
CA PHE A 402 -11.81 32.54 -11.32
C PHE A 402 -10.56 32.80 -10.48
N VAL A 403 -10.76 33.19 -9.25
CA VAL A 403 -9.69 33.33 -8.24
C VAL A 403 -10.00 32.39 -7.10
N THR A 404 -9.07 31.47 -6.84
CA THR A 404 -9.19 30.49 -5.76
C THR A 404 -8.15 30.78 -4.69
N THR A 405 -8.51 30.77 -3.44
CA THR A 405 -7.56 30.80 -2.32
C THR A 405 -7.90 29.71 -1.33
N THR A 406 -6.90 29.04 -0.84
CA THR A 406 -7.05 28.02 0.20
C THR A 406 -6.06 28.27 1.32
N GLY A 407 -6.39 27.84 2.51
CA GLY A 407 -5.48 27.87 3.64
C GLY A 407 -5.84 26.81 4.65
N ARG A 408 -4.81 26.23 5.27
CA ARG A 408 -4.97 25.24 6.31
C ARG A 408 -3.91 25.45 7.38
N ASN A 409 -4.29 25.31 8.63
CA ASN A 409 -3.36 25.24 9.75
C ASN A 409 -3.50 23.89 10.44
N ASP A 410 -2.40 23.19 10.60
CA ASP A 410 -2.33 21.89 11.26
C ASP A 410 -1.54 21.98 12.57
N TRP A 411 -2.11 21.38 13.62
CA TRP A 411 -1.47 21.10 14.90
C TRP A 411 -1.21 19.59 14.97
N ALA A 412 0.01 19.18 14.66
CA ALA A 412 0.40 17.79 14.66
C ALA A 412 1.12 17.42 15.96
N SER A 413 0.82 16.24 16.52
CA SER A 413 1.44 15.77 17.77
C SER A 413 2.96 15.64 17.69
N GLN A 414 3.53 15.40 16.49
CA GLN A 414 4.97 15.35 16.27
C GLN A 414 5.67 16.65 16.62
N LEU A 415 4.94 17.79 16.59
CA LEU A 415 5.49 19.12 16.88
C LEU A 415 5.50 19.46 18.37
N ALA A 416 5.08 18.57 19.26
CA ALA A 416 4.89 18.88 20.69
C ALA A 416 6.14 19.51 21.35
N ASN A 417 7.34 19.06 20.98
CA ASN A 417 8.61 19.56 21.50
C ASN A 417 9.39 20.44 20.51
N SER A 418 8.76 20.84 19.38
CA SER A 418 9.32 21.76 18.41
C SER A 418 9.10 23.22 18.86
N PRO A 419 9.95 24.17 18.45
CA PRO A 419 9.69 25.59 18.61
C PRO A 419 8.39 26.04 17.92
N GLN A 420 8.01 25.40 16.82
CA GLN A 420 6.80 25.68 16.06
C GLN A 420 5.74 24.61 16.34
N LYS A 421 4.65 24.96 17.03
CA LYS A 421 3.58 24.03 17.43
C LYS A 421 2.53 23.76 16.36
N SER A 422 2.49 24.56 15.31
CA SER A 422 1.58 24.40 14.17
C SER A 422 2.22 24.95 12.90
N PHE A 423 1.68 24.61 11.77
CA PHE A 423 2.11 25.14 10.49
C PHE A 423 0.92 25.49 9.61
N PHE A 424 0.98 26.71 9.07
CA PHE A 424 0.01 27.21 8.11
C PHE A 424 0.55 27.08 6.68
N TYR A 425 -0.32 26.64 5.78
CA TYR A 425 0.02 26.49 4.37
C TYR A 425 -1.09 27.01 3.47
N PRO A 426 -0.85 28.18 2.84
CA PRO A 426 -1.76 28.82 1.93
C PRO A 426 -1.54 28.40 0.47
N SER A 427 -2.59 28.56 -0.35
CA SER A 427 -2.46 28.61 -1.80
C SER A 427 -3.32 29.70 -2.42
N VAL A 428 -2.91 30.18 -3.60
CA VAL A 428 -3.68 31.09 -4.44
C VAL A 428 -3.58 30.64 -5.89
N GLY A 429 -4.71 30.62 -6.58
CA GLY A 429 -4.80 30.25 -7.97
C GLY A 429 -5.66 31.24 -8.76
N VAL A 430 -5.33 31.44 -10.01
CA VAL A 430 -6.11 32.23 -10.98
C VAL A 430 -6.32 31.38 -12.22
N SER A 431 -7.55 31.35 -12.71
CA SER A 431 -7.92 30.67 -13.93
C SER A 431 -8.73 31.64 -14.81
N TRP A 432 -8.26 31.87 -16.02
CA TRP A 432 -8.90 32.76 -16.99
C TRP A 432 -9.23 32.00 -18.26
N LEU A 433 -10.42 32.29 -18.81
CA LEU A 433 -10.91 31.74 -20.07
C LEU A 433 -10.95 32.84 -21.14
N PRO A 434 -9.84 33.12 -21.85
CA PRO A 434 -9.81 34.09 -22.94
C PRO A 434 -10.86 33.82 -24.03
N SER A 435 -11.13 32.53 -24.31
CA SER A 435 -12.14 32.15 -25.32
C SER A 435 -13.58 32.52 -24.93
N SER A 436 -13.86 32.75 -23.65
CA SER A 436 -15.15 33.28 -23.18
C SER A 436 -15.16 34.81 -23.03
N THR A 437 -13.99 35.44 -23.09
CA THR A 437 -13.82 36.88 -22.95
C THR A 437 -13.77 37.58 -24.32
N PHE A 438 -13.14 36.94 -25.30
CA PHE A 438 -12.91 37.44 -26.64
C PHE A 438 -13.54 36.53 -27.69
N ASN A 439 -13.87 37.07 -28.85
CA ASN A 439 -14.33 36.26 -29.98
C ASN A 439 -13.14 35.55 -30.62
N PHE A 440 -13.08 34.26 -30.48
CA PHE A 440 -12.08 33.40 -31.09
C PHE A 440 -12.59 32.86 -32.45
N PRO A 441 -11.73 32.62 -33.44
CA PRO A 441 -12.10 31.93 -34.66
C PRO A 441 -12.64 30.54 -34.39
N GLU A 442 -13.59 30.02 -35.19
CA GLU A 442 -14.17 28.67 -35.05
C GLU A 442 -13.11 27.57 -34.96
N LYS A 443 -11.99 27.74 -35.65
CA LYS A 443 -10.87 26.78 -35.64
C LYS A 443 -10.08 26.77 -34.33
N PHE A 444 -10.26 27.76 -33.44
CA PHE A 444 -9.61 27.87 -32.13
C PHE A 444 -10.67 28.30 -31.11
N ASN A 445 -11.42 27.31 -30.61
CA ASN A 445 -12.67 27.58 -29.88
C ASN A 445 -12.55 27.53 -28.35
N TYR A 446 -11.39 27.15 -27.82
CA TYR A 446 -11.19 27.11 -26.39
C TYR A 446 -9.76 27.41 -26.00
N LEU A 447 -9.60 28.34 -25.05
CA LEU A 447 -8.35 28.62 -24.37
C LEU A 447 -8.64 28.90 -22.90
N LYS A 448 -7.93 28.19 -22.02
CA LYS A 448 -7.90 28.42 -20.59
C LYS A 448 -6.44 28.60 -20.16
N ILE A 449 -6.18 29.63 -19.39
CA ILE A 449 -4.86 29.92 -18.80
C ILE A 449 -5.01 29.77 -17.28
N ARG A 450 -4.06 29.15 -16.64
CA ARG A 450 -4.03 29.00 -15.18
C ARG A 450 -2.66 29.35 -14.60
N ALA A 451 -2.67 29.99 -13.44
CA ALA A 451 -1.49 30.26 -12.65
C ALA A 451 -1.81 29.95 -11.18
N SER A 452 -0.90 29.31 -10.48
CA SER A 452 -1.05 29.07 -9.05
C SER A 452 0.26 29.15 -8.29
N TRP A 453 0.13 29.49 -7.03
CA TRP A 453 1.18 29.43 -6.03
C TRP A 453 0.65 28.73 -4.80
N ALA A 454 1.47 27.82 -4.23
CA ALA A 454 1.17 27.13 -3.00
C ALA A 454 2.42 27.00 -2.13
N SER A 455 2.23 27.05 -0.81
CA SER A 455 3.26 26.74 0.16
C SER A 455 2.72 25.63 1.06
N VAL A 456 3.33 24.46 1.04
CA VAL A 456 2.93 23.30 1.83
C VAL A 456 3.98 23.03 2.89
N ALA A 457 3.54 22.55 4.05
CA ALA A 457 4.43 22.11 5.11
C ALA A 457 4.08 20.70 5.56
N ASN A 458 5.12 19.90 5.89
CA ASN A 458 5.00 18.58 6.47
C ASN A 458 5.65 18.56 7.85
N PRO A 459 5.07 17.87 8.83
CA PRO A 459 5.78 17.61 10.07
C PRO A 459 6.97 16.69 9.79
N PHE A 460 8.00 16.80 10.61
CA PHE A 460 9.10 15.85 10.60
C PHE A 460 8.65 14.49 11.16
N PRO A 461 9.41 13.38 10.90
CA PRO A 461 9.10 12.08 11.45
C PRO A 461 8.96 12.11 12.98
N ARG A 462 8.12 11.21 13.52
CA ARG A 462 7.92 11.09 14.97
C ARG A 462 9.22 10.78 15.71
N GLU A 463 9.25 11.09 17.00
CA GLU A 463 10.33 10.73 17.95
C GLU A 463 11.67 11.44 17.73
N LEU A 464 11.82 12.27 16.70
CA LEU A 464 13.08 13.01 16.49
C LEU A 464 13.35 14.08 17.56
N THR A 465 12.31 14.57 18.23
CA THR A 465 12.44 15.58 19.30
C THR A 465 12.36 14.99 20.71
N ILE A 466 12.30 13.66 20.82
CA ILE A 466 12.17 12.92 22.08
C ILE A 466 13.31 11.90 22.17
N ALA A 467 13.94 11.77 23.34
CA ALA A 467 14.88 10.68 23.59
C ALA A 467 14.09 9.36 23.67
N THR A 468 14.45 8.38 22.85
CA THR A 468 13.87 7.04 22.88
C THR A 468 14.88 6.05 23.43
N HIS A 469 14.41 5.12 24.26
CA HIS A 469 15.21 4.04 24.85
C HIS A 469 14.56 2.71 24.44
N PRO A 470 14.97 2.11 23.31
CA PRO A 470 14.45 0.80 22.93
C PRO A 470 14.94 -0.26 23.91
N TYR A 471 14.10 -1.23 24.21
CA TYR A 471 14.50 -2.41 24.94
C TYR A 471 15.25 -3.35 24.00
N ASP A 472 16.50 -3.71 24.35
CA ASP A 472 17.29 -4.67 23.61
C ASP A 472 17.27 -6.03 24.32
N ASP A 473 16.65 -7.02 23.69
CA ASP A 473 16.57 -8.40 24.17
C ASP A 473 17.97 -9.06 24.29
N THR A 474 18.98 -8.57 23.57
CA THR A 474 20.34 -9.15 23.57
C THR A 474 21.07 -8.86 24.87
N ILE A 475 20.87 -7.66 25.40
CA ILE A 475 21.47 -7.21 26.67
C ILE A 475 20.49 -7.36 27.84
N SER A 476 19.24 -7.80 27.57
CA SER A 476 18.15 -7.87 28.54
C SER A 476 17.95 -6.56 29.31
N GLY A 477 18.06 -5.44 28.63
CA GLY A 477 18.01 -4.11 29.20
C GLY A 477 17.58 -3.03 28.22
N TRP A 478 17.43 -1.83 28.73
CA TRP A 478 17.16 -0.66 27.89
C TRP A 478 18.45 -0.18 27.24
N ASP A 479 18.44 -0.04 25.91
CA ASP A 479 19.58 0.49 25.19
C ASP A 479 19.73 2.00 25.43
N ASP A 480 20.98 2.45 25.51
CA ASP A 480 21.28 3.89 25.61
C ASP A 480 21.00 4.54 24.26
N LYS A 481 19.97 5.39 24.22
CA LYS A 481 19.64 6.37 23.20
C LYS A 481 19.96 5.98 21.75
N SER A 482 19.01 5.38 21.08
CA SER A 482 19.08 5.23 19.62
C SER A 482 19.00 6.57 18.88
N ASN A 483 18.32 7.57 19.47
CA ASN A 483 18.18 8.90 18.88
C ASN A 483 18.46 9.99 19.92
N TYR A 484 19.36 10.90 19.60
CA TYR A 484 19.51 12.16 20.31
C TYR A 484 18.36 13.10 19.92
N PRO A 485 17.61 13.67 20.88
CA PRO A 485 16.56 14.62 20.54
C PRO A 485 17.13 15.85 19.87
N ILE A 486 16.62 16.18 18.71
CA ILE A 486 16.99 17.38 17.97
C ILE A 486 16.12 18.53 18.46
N GLY A 487 16.71 19.48 19.21
CA GLY A 487 15.96 20.51 19.95
C GLY A 487 15.32 21.60 19.09
N GLN A 488 15.75 21.79 17.83
CA GLN A 488 15.26 22.86 16.95
C GLN A 488 14.89 22.32 15.57
N LEU A 489 13.90 21.44 15.51
CA LEU A 489 13.32 21.00 14.24
C LEU A 489 12.14 21.88 13.85
N TYR A 490 12.11 22.25 12.58
CA TYR A 490 11.02 22.96 11.94
C TYR A 490 10.35 22.05 10.90
N PRO A 491 9.04 22.21 10.63
CA PRO A 491 8.38 21.48 9.55
C PRO A 491 9.10 21.73 8.21
N GLU A 492 9.25 20.65 7.44
CA GLU A 492 9.70 20.76 6.05
C GLU A 492 8.68 21.59 5.27
N ARG A 493 9.14 22.47 4.39
CA ARG A 493 8.26 23.34 3.62
C ARG A 493 8.64 23.37 2.15
N THR A 494 7.63 23.15 1.29
CA THR A 494 7.77 23.26 -0.16
C THR A 494 6.93 24.42 -0.68
N LYS A 495 7.54 25.29 -1.49
CA LYS A 495 6.87 26.34 -2.25
C LYS A 495 6.81 25.95 -3.71
N THR A 496 5.62 26.01 -4.31
CA THR A 496 5.41 25.62 -5.70
C THR A 496 4.75 26.76 -6.47
N TRP A 497 5.27 27.03 -7.67
CA TRP A 497 4.65 27.85 -8.69
C TRP A 497 4.22 26.95 -9.84
N GLU A 498 3.04 27.18 -10.38
CA GLU A 498 2.56 26.49 -11.56
C GLU A 498 1.94 27.46 -12.54
N LEU A 499 2.28 27.31 -13.83
CA LEU A 499 1.68 28.01 -14.95
C LEU A 499 1.23 26.96 -15.95
N GLY A 500 0.01 27.08 -16.48
CA GLY A 500 -0.49 26.14 -17.46
C GLY A 500 -1.52 26.74 -18.39
N PHE A 501 -1.73 26.07 -19.51
CA PHE A 501 -2.81 26.38 -20.43
C PHE A 501 -3.42 25.10 -21.00
N ASP A 502 -4.70 25.21 -21.37
CA ASP A 502 -5.45 24.19 -22.11
C ASP A 502 -6.07 24.87 -23.34
N ALA A 503 -5.80 24.33 -24.52
CA ALA A 503 -6.30 24.85 -25.80
C ALA A 503 -6.97 23.73 -26.60
N ARG A 504 -8.07 24.09 -27.32
CA ARG A 504 -8.71 23.22 -28.32
C ARG A 504 -8.75 23.92 -29.66
N PHE A 505 -8.33 23.24 -30.70
CA PHE A 505 -8.27 23.77 -32.04
C PHE A 505 -8.51 22.71 -33.11
N LEU A 506 -8.82 23.15 -34.34
CA LEU A 506 -9.04 22.29 -35.50
C LEU A 506 -10.03 21.14 -35.25
N HIS A 507 -11.13 21.40 -34.53
CA HIS A 507 -12.26 20.51 -34.30
C HIS A 507 -11.96 19.17 -33.58
N GLY A 508 -10.71 18.90 -33.17
CA GLY A 508 -10.38 17.62 -32.53
C GLY A 508 -9.09 17.60 -31.75
N PHE A 509 -8.24 18.61 -31.89
CA PHE A 509 -6.97 18.67 -31.17
C PHE A 509 -7.13 19.35 -29.81
N THR A 510 -6.65 18.69 -28.76
CA THR A 510 -6.53 19.28 -27.42
C THR A 510 -5.06 19.31 -27.04
N LEU A 511 -4.57 20.46 -26.63
CA LEU A 511 -3.21 20.66 -26.13
C LEU A 511 -3.29 21.17 -24.70
N SER A 512 -2.66 20.45 -23.77
CA SER A 512 -2.47 20.87 -22.39
C SER A 512 -0.97 20.95 -22.10
N ALA A 513 -0.51 22.05 -21.54
CA ALA A 513 0.86 22.20 -21.09
C ALA A 513 0.90 22.85 -19.71
N SER A 514 1.81 22.39 -18.86
CA SER A 514 2.08 22.96 -17.54
C SER A 514 3.57 23.07 -17.32
N TRP A 515 3.97 24.19 -16.74
CA TRP A 515 5.29 24.42 -16.19
C TRP A 515 5.15 24.57 -14.67
N TYR A 516 6.04 23.94 -13.91
CA TYR A 516 6.07 24.06 -12.46
C TYR A 516 7.50 24.19 -11.94
N ARG A 517 7.64 24.86 -10.81
CA ARG A 517 8.86 24.97 -10.03
C ARG A 517 8.53 24.75 -8.56
N ALA A 518 9.24 23.83 -7.91
CA ALA A 518 9.11 23.54 -6.50
C ALA A 518 10.47 23.72 -5.80
N ASP A 519 10.47 24.48 -4.71
CA ASP A 519 11.64 24.71 -3.86
C ASP A 519 11.32 24.22 -2.45
N THR A 520 12.10 23.23 -1.96
CA THR A 520 11.91 22.61 -0.62
C THR A 520 13.05 23.03 0.31
N TYR A 521 12.71 23.34 1.55
CA TYR A 521 13.66 23.75 2.59
C TYR A 521 13.25 23.20 3.96
N ASN A 522 14.18 23.25 4.94
CA ASN A 522 14.07 22.61 6.25
C ASN A 522 13.90 21.08 6.15
N GLN A 523 14.58 20.44 5.19
CA GLN A 523 14.60 18.98 5.08
C GLN A 523 15.37 18.38 6.26
N THR A 524 14.83 17.29 6.83
CA THR A 524 15.41 16.55 7.96
C THR A 524 15.99 15.21 7.52
#